data_65dd0728af293ea3ba6944be3a6c6485
#
_entry.id   65dd0728af293ea3ba6944be3a6c6485
#
_cell.length_a   1.000
_cell.length_b   1.000
_cell.length_c   1.000
_cell.angle_alpha   90.00
_cell.angle_beta   90.00
_cell.angle_gamma   90.00
#
_symmetry.space_group_name_H-M   'P 1'
#
loop_
_entity.id
_entity.type
_entity.pdbx_description
1 polymer ?
#
loop_
_entity_poly.entity_id
_entity_poly.type
_entity_poly.pdbx_seq_one_letter_code
_entity_poly.pdbx_strand_id
1 'polypeptide(L)'
;MIPCMIVPILKGPEILDRMLDTIDYPVRKLIVIDNGDVIRHTIGPVEHVQSTKVIKMPANLGVAGSWNLGIKADPFAPWWLITNFDVEWPAGSLRMFAEQASGADVLLAQSPQPYCAFAVGEDVVQRVGLFDEAFHPAYFEDNDYELRCAIEGVKVRRSLIPIVHHNSSTIGYFGEINNRTYASNAEYMNHKRSHPGPGGWSLERRRANSWD
;
A
#
# COMPACT_ATOMS: atom_id res chain seq x y z
N MET A 1 5.60 10.92 14.93
CA MET A 1 6.57 10.18 14.06
C MET A 1 5.82 9.07 13.34
N ILE A 2 6.07 8.90 12.05
CA ILE A 2 5.53 7.80 11.25
C ILE A 2 6.35 6.54 11.55
N PRO A 3 5.73 5.43 12.00
CA PRO A 3 6.48 4.23 12.41
C PRO A 3 7.15 3.53 11.22
N CYS A 4 6.43 3.37 10.12
CA CYS A 4 6.92 2.73 8.91
C CYS A 4 6.23 3.34 7.69
N MET A 5 7.00 3.74 6.68
CA MET A 5 6.53 4.17 5.36
C MET A 5 6.94 3.13 4.33
N ILE A 6 6.00 2.68 3.51
CA ILE A 6 6.20 1.64 2.48
C ILE A 6 5.95 2.25 1.11
N VAL A 7 6.90 2.14 0.21
CA VAL A 7 6.87 2.74 -1.13
C VAL A 7 7.23 1.71 -2.19
N PRO A 8 6.26 1.12 -2.88
CA PRO A 8 6.53 0.31 -4.07
C PRO A 8 6.97 1.19 -5.25
N ILE A 9 7.97 0.74 -6.01
CA ILE A 9 8.38 1.37 -7.27
C ILE A 9 8.57 0.31 -8.34
N LEU A 10 8.17 0.62 -9.57
CA LEU A 10 8.36 -0.23 -10.73
C LEU A 10 9.17 0.44 -11.84
N LYS A 11 9.03 1.76 -12.01
CA LYS A 11 9.72 2.60 -13.00
C LYS A 11 9.87 4.02 -12.50
N GLY A 12 10.73 4.82 -13.12
CA GLY A 12 10.86 6.26 -12.84
C GLY A 12 11.50 6.56 -11.49
N PRO A 13 12.74 6.15 -11.25
CA PRO A 13 13.42 6.42 -9.97
C PRO A 13 13.51 7.92 -9.65
N GLU A 14 13.56 8.77 -10.67
CA GLU A 14 13.55 10.23 -10.53
C GLU A 14 12.23 10.79 -9.95
N ILE A 15 11.13 10.04 -10.08
CA ILE A 15 9.84 10.40 -9.47
C ILE A 15 9.87 10.05 -7.98
N LEU A 16 10.48 8.91 -7.64
CA LEU A 16 10.71 8.54 -6.25
C LEU A 16 11.57 9.58 -5.54
N ASP A 17 12.66 10.05 -6.17
CA ASP A 17 13.53 11.07 -5.58
C ASP A 17 12.74 12.34 -5.24
N ARG A 18 11.89 12.83 -6.15
CA ARG A 18 11.01 13.98 -5.88
C ARG A 18 10.06 13.74 -4.71
N MET A 19 9.47 12.55 -4.62
CA MET A 19 8.61 12.19 -3.48
C MET A 19 9.40 12.22 -2.17
N LEU A 20 10.62 11.66 -2.16
CA LEU A 20 11.48 11.63 -0.97
C LEU A 20 11.85 13.04 -0.51
N ASP A 21 12.08 13.98 -1.43
CA ASP A 21 12.37 15.38 -1.13
C ASP A 21 11.20 16.13 -0.45
N THR A 22 9.98 15.58 -0.52
CA THR A 22 8.80 16.17 0.13
C THR A 22 8.55 15.64 1.54
N ILE A 23 9.40 14.73 2.06
CA ILE A 23 9.26 14.20 3.42
C ILE A 23 9.69 15.28 4.44
N ASP A 24 8.71 15.88 5.09
CA ASP A 24 8.90 17.01 6.03
C ASP A 24 8.66 16.63 7.51
N TYR A 25 8.45 15.35 7.79
CA TYR A 25 8.08 14.88 9.14
C TYR A 25 8.82 13.58 9.49
N PRO A 26 9.20 13.38 10.77
CA PRO A 26 9.99 12.23 11.18
C PRO A 26 9.36 10.87 10.81
N VAL A 27 10.11 10.05 10.06
CA VAL A 27 9.82 8.67 9.68
C VAL A 27 10.87 7.75 10.32
N ARG A 28 10.44 6.77 11.13
CA ARG A 28 11.35 5.83 11.77
C ARG A 28 11.99 4.88 10.74
N LYS A 29 11.17 4.32 9.85
CA LYS A 29 11.64 3.41 8.81
C LYS A 29 10.96 3.66 7.47
N LEU A 30 11.75 3.84 6.43
CA LEU A 30 11.32 3.86 5.03
C LEU A 30 11.69 2.51 4.39
N ILE A 31 10.70 1.83 3.79
CA ILE A 31 10.89 0.59 3.04
C ILE A 31 10.49 0.85 1.59
N VAL A 32 11.46 0.76 0.68
CA VAL A 32 11.23 0.86 -0.75
C VAL A 32 11.25 -0.53 -1.35
N ILE A 33 10.18 -0.92 -2.04
CA ILE A 33 10.06 -2.20 -2.75
C ILE A 33 10.34 -1.96 -4.22
N ASP A 34 11.53 -2.33 -4.67
CA ASP A 34 11.96 -2.15 -6.06
C ASP A 34 11.54 -3.35 -6.92
N ASN A 35 10.35 -3.24 -7.53
CA ASN A 35 9.77 -4.26 -8.40
C ASN A 35 10.34 -4.27 -9.83
N GLY A 36 11.04 -3.21 -10.22
CA GLY A 36 11.52 -3.03 -11.59
C GLY A 36 13.03 -3.11 -11.74
N ASP A 37 13.76 -3.36 -10.64
CA ASP A 37 15.22 -3.25 -10.57
C ASP A 37 15.70 -1.89 -11.13
N VAL A 38 14.99 -0.81 -10.74
CA VAL A 38 15.27 0.55 -11.23
C VAL A 38 16.22 1.33 -10.33
N ILE A 39 16.34 0.94 -9.06
CA ILE A 39 17.26 1.57 -8.10
C ILE A 39 18.65 1.00 -8.30
N ARG A 40 19.51 1.72 -9.04
CA ARG A 40 20.85 1.28 -9.42
C ARG A 40 21.94 1.61 -8.39
N HIS A 41 21.63 2.48 -7.44
CA HIS A 41 22.57 2.93 -6.40
C HIS A 41 21.84 2.94 -5.04
N THR A 42 22.60 3.01 -3.98
CA THR A 42 22.06 3.15 -2.64
C THR A 42 21.31 4.47 -2.53
N ILE A 43 20.05 4.43 -2.06
CA ILE A 43 19.35 5.65 -1.65
C ILE A 43 20.16 6.25 -0.50
N GLY A 44 20.64 7.47 -0.70
CA GLY A 44 21.37 8.22 0.33
C GLY A 44 20.52 8.50 1.58
N PRO A 45 21.10 9.17 2.58
CA PRO A 45 20.32 9.65 3.70
C PRO A 45 19.16 10.54 3.21
N VAL A 46 17.92 10.17 3.57
CA VAL A 46 16.74 10.98 3.30
C VAL A 46 16.46 11.82 4.53
N GLU A 47 16.25 13.13 4.33
CA GLU A 47 15.96 14.04 5.45
C GLU A 47 14.71 13.56 6.21
N HIS A 48 14.71 13.71 7.52
CA HIS A 48 13.65 13.23 8.41
C HIS A 48 13.44 11.70 8.47
N VAL A 49 14.22 10.87 7.77
CA VAL A 49 14.13 9.40 7.80
C VAL A 49 15.26 8.80 8.62
N GLN A 50 14.93 8.03 9.67
CA GLN A 50 15.94 7.43 10.56
C GLN A 50 16.64 6.21 9.94
N SER A 51 15.90 5.41 9.15
CA SER A 51 16.47 4.28 8.44
C SER A 51 15.76 4.01 7.12
N THR A 52 16.52 3.69 6.07
CA THR A 52 16.00 3.32 4.75
C THR A 52 16.40 1.89 4.42
N LYS A 53 15.44 1.09 3.94
CA LYS A 53 15.66 -0.26 3.43
C LYS A 53 15.10 -0.37 2.00
N VAL A 54 15.94 -0.72 1.05
CA VAL A 54 15.52 -1.09 -0.31
C VAL A 54 15.45 -2.61 -0.40
N ILE A 55 14.32 -3.13 -0.86
CA ILE A 55 14.13 -4.56 -1.12
C ILE A 55 13.94 -4.72 -2.63
N LYS A 56 14.95 -5.24 -3.29
CA LYS A 56 14.93 -5.51 -4.73
C LYS A 56 14.25 -6.84 -5.01
N MET A 57 13.34 -6.82 -5.96
CA MET A 57 12.59 -8.01 -6.33
C MET A 57 13.08 -8.58 -7.68
N PRO A 58 13.18 -9.92 -7.81
CA PRO A 58 13.58 -10.56 -9.07
C PRO A 58 12.50 -10.44 -10.16
N ALA A 59 11.27 -10.11 -9.77
CA ALA A 59 10.13 -9.89 -10.65
C ALA A 59 9.11 -8.96 -9.97
N ASN A 60 8.23 -8.34 -10.76
CA ASN A 60 7.16 -7.50 -10.24
C ASN A 60 6.18 -8.32 -9.39
N LEU A 61 6.06 -7.96 -8.12
CA LEU A 61 5.11 -8.59 -7.18
C LEU A 61 3.66 -8.07 -7.35
N GLY A 62 3.48 -7.04 -8.16
CA GLY A 62 2.23 -6.28 -8.18
C GLY A 62 2.04 -5.39 -6.94
N VAL A 63 0.92 -4.69 -6.90
CA VAL A 63 0.61 -3.71 -5.87
C VAL A 63 0.40 -4.40 -4.51
N ALA A 64 -0.55 -5.34 -4.43
CA ALA A 64 -0.87 -6.07 -3.20
C ALA A 64 0.35 -6.81 -2.62
N GLY A 65 1.11 -7.51 -3.46
CA GLY A 65 2.31 -8.22 -3.02
C GLY A 65 3.38 -7.31 -2.44
N SER A 66 3.54 -6.12 -3.03
CA SER A 66 4.50 -5.12 -2.55
C SER A 66 4.08 -4.53 -1.21
N TRP A 67 2.80 -4.17 -1.05
CA TRP A 67 2.27 -3.69 0.23
C TRP A 67 2.44 -4.73 1.33
N ASN A 68 2.09 -5.98 1.06
CA ASN A 68 2.24 -7.10 1.99
C ASN A 68 3.71 -7.34 2.38
N LEU A 69 4.63 -7.27 1.41
CA LEU A 69 6.05 -7.44 1.69
C LEU A 69 6.58 -6.32 2.60
N GLY A 70 6.15 -5.09 2.37
CA GLY A 70 6.50 -3.95 3.22
C GLY A 70 6.00 -4.13 4.66
N ILE A 71 4.75 -4.55 4.85
CA ILE A 71 4.18 -4.87 6.17
C ILE A 71 4.98 -5.98 6.85
N LYS A 72 5.25 -7.08 6.15
CA LYS A 72 6.04 -8.22 6.67
C LYS A 72 7.49 -7.84 7.01
N ALA A 73 8.05 -6.82 6.34
CA ALA A 73 9.44 -6.38 6.57
C ALA A 73 9.60 -5.50 7.82
N ASP A 74 8.51 -5.01 8.41
CA ASP A 74 8.47 -4.30 9.70
C ASP A 74 7.20 -4.69 10.49
N PRO A 75 7.06 -5.96 10.92
CA PRO A 75 5.80 -6.53 11.39
C PRO A 75 5.32 -6.00 12.74
N PHE A 76 6.17 -5.28 13.47
CA PHE A 76 5.86 -4.73 14.80
C PHE A 76 5.58 -3.21 14.78
N ALA A 77 5.39 -2.62 13.60
CA ALA A 77 4.92 -1.25 13.52
C ALA A 77 3.45 -1.19 13.94
N PRO A 78 3.04 -0.23 14.78
CA PRO A 78 1.63 -0.10 15.20
C PRO A 78 0.70 0.25 14.03
N TRP A 79 1.25 0.80 12.96
CA TRP A 79 0.58 1.05 11.69
C TRP A 79 1.63 1.34 10.60
N TRP A 80 1.25 1.16 9.35
CA TRP A 80 2.09 1.40 8.18
C TRP A 80 1.45 2.47 7.30
N LEU A 81 2.23 3.51 6.93
CA LEU A 81 1.87 4.43 5.86
C LEU A 81 2.33 3.82 4.54
N ILE A 82 1.39 3.46 3.69
CA ILE A 82 1.65 2.91 2.37
C ILE A 82 1.35 3.99 1.35
N THR A 83 2.28 4.27 0.45
CA THR A 83 2.12 5.33 -0.55
C THR A 83 2.74 4.96 -1.88
N ASN A 84 2.13 5.45 -2.95
CA ASN A 84 2.73 5.37 -4.28
C ASN A 84 3.98 6.24 -4.34
N PHE A 85 4.94 5.85 -5.19
CA PHE A 85 6.19 6.60 -5.38
C PHE A 85 6.01 7.93 -6.13
N ASP A 86 4.83 8.19 -6.70
CA ASP A 86 4.45 9.41 -7.42
C ASP A 86 3.48 10.31 -6.62
N VAL A 87 3.49 10.17 -5.29
CA VAL A 87 2.79 11.05 -4.35
C VAL A 87 3.78 12.05 -3.77
N GLU A 88 3.50 13.34 -3.90
CA GLU A 88 4.22 14.40 -3.18
C GLU A 88 3.38 14.86 -1.98
N TRP A 89 4.07 15.18 -0.89
CA TRP A 89 3.46 15.54 0.38
C TRP A 89 3.46 17.07 0.56
N PRO A 90 2.30 17.76 0.46
CA PRO A 90 2.21 19.14 0.90
C PRO A 90 2.65 19.29 2.35
N ALA A 91 3.26 20.43 2.69
CA ALA A 91 3.79 20.70 4.02
C ALA A 91 2.78 20.40 5.13
N GLY A 92 3.19 19.58 6.10
CA GLY A 92 2.38 19.16 7.24
C GLY A 92 1.45 17.95 6.98
N SER A 93 1.32 17.44 5.76
CA SER A 93 0.46 16.29 5.46
C SER A 93 0.91 15.04 6.21
N LEU A 94 2.20 14.77 6.25
CA LEU A 94 2.75 13.62 7.00
C LEU A 94 2.52 13.75 8.51
N ARG A 95 2.57 14.97 9.04
CA ARG A 95 2.21 15.24 10.43
C ARG A 95 0.75 14.90 10.71
N MET A 96 -0.17 15.31 9.80
CA MET A 96 -1.59 14.98 9.92
C MET A 96 -1.83 13.46 9.90
N PHE A 97 -1.10 12.69 9.08
CA PHE A 97 -1.13 11.23 9.15
C PHE A 97 -0.68 10.71 10.50
N ALA A 98 0.46 11.20 11.02
CA ALA A 98 0.99 10.76 12.31
C ALA A 98 0.06 11.07 13.49
N GLU A 99 -0.75 12.12 13.40
CA GLU A 99 -1.72 12.53 14.42
C GLU A 99 -3.05 11.75 14.33
N GLN A 100 -3.42 11.28 13.14
CA GLN A 100 -4.73 10.67 12.88
C GLN A 100 -4.69 9.15 12.69
N ALA A 101 -3.57 8.57 12.25
CA ALA A 101 -3.45 7.14 12.06
C ALA A 101 -3.41 6.38 13.39
N SER A 102 -4.00 5.21 13.41
CA SER A 102 -4.05 4.33 14.58
C SER A 102 -3.84 2.86 14.21
N GLY A 103 -3.65 2.00 15.20
CA GLY A 103 -3.61 0.54 15.01
C GLY A 103 -4.95 -0.07 14.62
N ALA A 104 -6.06 0.62 14.87
CA ALA A 104 -7.40 0.02 14.84
C ALA A 104 -8.21 0.30 13.56
N ASP A 105 -7.71 1.11 12.63
CA ASP A 105 -8.45 1.51 11.44
C ASP A 105 -7.56 1.66 10.19
N VAL A 106 -8.21 1.86 9.05
CA VAL A 106 -7.56 2.31 7.81
C VAL A 106 -7.84 3.80 7.65
N LEU A 107 -6.80 4.59 7.36
CA LEU A 107 -6.91 6.03 7.14
C LEU A 107 -6.45 6.36 5.72
N LEU A 108 -7.35 6.90 4.90
CA LEU A 108 -7.10 7.25 3.51
C LEU A 108 -6.82 8.75 3.37
N ALA A 109 -5.86 9.13 2.50
CA ALA A 109 -5.63 10.51 2.12
C ALA A 109 -6.81 11.10 1.32
N GLN A 110 -6.83 12.41 1.19
CA GLN A 110 -7.77 13.10 0.31
C GLN A 110 -7.30 13.00 -1.15
N SER A 111 -7.85 12.04 -1.87
CA SER A 111 -7.55 11.81 -3.29
C SER A 111 -8.73 11.14 -4.00
N PRO A 112 -8.91 11.36 -5.31
CA PRO A 112 -9.81 10.54 -6.13
C PRO A 112 -9.41 9.05 -6.16
N GLN A 113 -8.12 8.75 -5.98
CA GLN A 113 -7.58 7.40 -5.80
C GLN A 113 -7.00 7.29 -4.38
N PRO A 114 -7.83 7.10 -3.34
CA PRO A 114 -7.40 7.27 -1.96
C PRO A 114 -6.35 6.25 -1.50
N TYR A 115 -6.27 5.08 -2.13
CA TYR A 115 -5.23 4.08 -1.86
C TYR A 115 -3.87 4.39 -2.50
N CYS A 116 -3.70 5.55 -3.12
CA CYS A 116 -2.37 6.03 -3.49
C CYS A 116 -1.54 6.49 -2.28
N ALA A 117 -2.22 6.83 -1.15
CA ALA A 117 -1.59 7.12 0.14
C ALA A 117 -2.57 6.81 1.28
N PHE A 118 -2.24 5.83 2.10
CA PHE A 118 -3.11 5.39 3.20
C PHE A 118 -2.31 4.79 4.35
N ALA A 119 -2.87 4.85 5.55
CA ALA A 119 -2.35 4.11 6.69
C ALA A 119 -3.24 2.90 6.98
N VAL A 120 -2.63 1.76 7.33
CA VAL A 120 -3.30 0.56 7.81
C VAL A 120 -2.74 0.18 9.17
N GLY A 121 -3.62 -0.08 10.14
CA GLY A 121 -3.26 -0.41 11.50
C GLY A 121 -2.88 -1.88 11.71
N GLU A 122 -2.10 -2.16 12.75
CA GLU A 122 -1.71 -3.52 13.12
C GLU A 122 -2.93 -4.39 13.44
N ASP A 123 -3.86 -3.90 14.26
CA ASP A 123 -5.10 -4.63 14.61
C ASP A 123 -5.96 -4.92 13.38
N VAL A 124 -5.92 -4.03 12.37
CA VAL A 124 -6.61 -4.25 11.09
C VAL A 124 -6.01 -5.44 10.36
N VAL A 125 -4.67 -5.49 10.26
CA VAL A 125 -3.97 -6.60 9.60
C VAL A 125 -4.22 -7.92 10.35
N GLN A 126 -4.26 -7.89 11.66
CA GLN A 126 -4.58 -9.10 12.46
C GLN A 126 -6.01 -9.60 12.23
N ARG A 127 -6.99 -8.70 12.12
CA ARG A 127 -8.41 -9.05 11.95
C ARG A 127 -8.78 -9.35 10.51
N VAL A 128 -8.39 -8.49 9.58
CA VAL A 128 -8.76 -8.54 8.17
C VAL A 128 -7.78 -9.38 7.34
N GLY A 129 -6.55 -9.50 7.83
CA GLY A 129 -5.43 -10.11 7.10
C GLY A 129 -4.73 -9.14 6.16
N LEU A 130 -3.84 -9.67 5.34
CA LEU A 130 -3.08 -8.94 4.33
C LEU A 130 -3.93 -8.71 3.06
N PHE A 131 -3.44 -7.90 2.12
CA PHE A 131 -4.05 -7.69 0.82
C PHE A 131 -4.05 -8.97 -0.02
N ASP A 132 -5.04 -9.15 -0.89
CA ASP A 132 -5.13 -10.35 -1.73
C ASP A 132 -4.21 -10.21 -2.95
N GLU A 133 -3.14 -11.00 -2.97
CA GLU A 133 -2.11 -10.99 -4.01
C GLU A 133 -2.58 -11.63 -5.34
N ALA A 134 -3.77 -12.22 -5.37
CA ALA A 134 -4.38 -12.72 -6.62
C ALA A 134 -4.81 -11.59 -7.54
N PHE A 135 -5.01 -10.37 -7.01
CA PHE A 135 -5.18 -9.15 -7.81
C PHE A 135 -3.83 -8.67 -8.37
N HIS A 136 -3.31 -9.38 -9.35
CA HIS A 136 -2.00 -9.07 -9.93
C HIS A 136 -2.15 -8.54 -11.37
N PRO A 137 -1.36 -7.55 -11.78
CA PRO A 137 -0.40 -6.77 -10.99
C PRO A 137 -1.03 -5.62 -10.21
N ALA A 138 -2.25 -5.20 -10.52
CA ALA A 138 -2.95 -4.08 -9.89
C ALA A 138 -4.46 -4.12 -10.17
N TYR A 139 -5.20 -3.29 -9.44
CA TYR A 139 -6.65 -3.07 -9.44
C TYR A 139 -7.45 -4.11 -8.67
N PHE A 140 -8.42 -3.60 -7.92
CA PHE A 140 -9.37 -4.28 -7.06
C PHE A 140 -8.79 -4.84 -5.74
N GLU A 141 -7.49 -4.80 -5.51
CA GLU A 141 -6.88 -5.14 -4.22
C GLU A 141 -7.39 -4.24 -3.08
N ASP A 142 -7.62 -2.96 -3.38
CA ASP A 142 -8.19 -1.96 -2.49
C ASP A 142 -9.69 -2.18 -2.25
N ASN A 143 -10.45 -2.45 -3.31
CA ASN A 143 -11.89 -2.74 -3.22
C ASN A 143 -12.16 -4.02 -2.41
N ASP A 144 -11.35 -5.05 -2.61
CA ASP A 144 -11.41 -6.28 -1.82
C ASP A 144 -11.08 -6.00 -0.35
N TYR A 145 -10.06 -5.20 -0.09
CA TYR A 145 -9.68 -4.87 1.27
C TYR A 145 -10.77 -4.07 2.01
N GLU A 146 -11.39 -3.06 1.35
CA GLU A 146 -12.52 -2.34 1.91
C GLU A 146 -13.72 -3.27 2.20
N LEU A 147 -14.02 -4.20 1.30
CA LEU A 147 -15.08 -5.19 1.50
C LEU A 147 -14.80 -6.06 2.74
N ARG A 148 -13.55 -6.54 2.90
CA ARG A 148 -13.15 -7.32 4.06
C ARG A 148 -13.18 -6.51 5.35
N CYS A 149 -12.74 -5.26 5.31
CA CYS A 149 -12.87 -4.33 6.44
C CYS A 149 -14.33 -4.16 6.86
N ALA A 150 -15.25 -3.99 5.90
CA ALA A 150 -16.67 -3.83 6.20
C ALA A 150 -17.27 -5.08 6.87
N ILE A 151 -16.92 -6.27 6.41
CA ILE A 151 -17.37 -7.54 7.00
C ILE A 151 -16.84 -7.73 8.42
N GLU A 152 -15.58 -7.38 8.66
CA GLU A 152 -14.94 -7.45 9.99
C GLU A 152 -15.31 -6.25 10.90
N GLY A 153 -16.14 -5.31 10.44
CA GLY A 153 -16.50 -4.12 11.21
C GLY A 153 -15.34 -3.17 11.49
N VAL A 154 -14.32 -3.19 10.62
CA VAL A 154 -13.18 -2.28 10.68
C VAL A 154 -13.53 -0.98 9.95
N LYS A 155 -13.20 0.16 10.55
CA LYS A 155 -13.44 1.46 9.92
C LYS A 155 -12.41 1.78 8.85
N VAL A 156 -12.87 2.14 7.67
CA VAL A 156 -12.08 2.81 6.64
C VAL A 156 -12.45 4.29 6.65
N ARG A 157 -11.53 5.12 7.15
CA ARG A 157 -11.74 6.57 7.32
C ARG A 157 -11.16 7.34 6.14
N ARG A 158 -11.98 8.15 5.51
CA ARG A 158 -11.55 9.12 4.49
C ARG A 158 -11.20 10.44 5.17
N SER A 159 -9.95 10.86 5.07
CA SER A 159 -9.47 12.08 5.69
C SER A 159 -9.49 13.27 4.74
N LEU A 160 -9.19 14.46 5.29
CA LEU A 160 -8.92 15.68 4.51
C LEU A 160 -7.41 15.95 4.42
N ILE A 161 -6.56 14.94 4.61
CA ILE A 161 -5.10 15.06 4.49
C ILE A 161 -4.74 15.27 3.01
N PRO A 162 -4.22 16.43 2.63
CA PRO A 162 -3.94 16.73 1.24
C PRO A 162 -2.69 15.98 0.77
N ILE A 163 -2.73 15.53 -0.48
CA ILE A 163 -1.59 15.00 -1.21
C ILE A 163 -1.62 15.49 -2.65
N VAL A 164 -0.48 15.49 -3.32
CA VAL A 164 -0.39 15.66 -4.78
C VAL A 164 -0.04 14.31 -5.39
N HIS A 165 -0.97 13.72 -6.13
CA HIS A 165 -0.76 12.45 -6.82
C HIS A 165 -0.61 12.70 -8.31
N HIS A 166 0.57 12.43 -8.86
CA HIS A 166 0.89 12.71 -10.26
C HIS A 166 0.29 11.70 -11.24
N ASN A 167 -0.54 10.83 -10.75
CA ASN A 167 -1.43 9.86 -11.40
C ASN A 167 -0.94 9.32 -12.75
N SER A 168 -0.75 8.01 -12.85
CA SER A 168 -0.51 7.30 -14.10
C SER A 168 0.94 7.17 -14.58
N SER A 169 1.92 7.45 -13.75
CA SER A 169 3.32 7.17 -14.15
C SER A 169 3.55 5.70 -14.55
N THR A 170 2.77 4.76 -13.97
CA THR A 170 2.84 3.33 -14.31
C THR A 170 1.86 2.93 -15.43
N ILE A 171 0.66 3.50 -15.46
CA ILE A 171 -0.40 3.15 -16.42
C ILE A 171 -0.01 3.52 -17.86
N GLY A 172 0.66 4.66 -18.06
CA GLY A 172 1.13 5.09 -19.37
C GLY A 172 2.12 4.12 -20.04
N TYR A 173 2.81 3.29 -19.25
CA TYR A 173 3.79 2.31 -19.76
C TYR A 173 3.19 0.94 -20.09
N PHE A 174 2.01 0.58 -19.58
CA PHE A 174 1.47 -0.79 -19.62
C PHE A 174 0.06 -0.91 -20.21
N GLY A 175 -0.41 0.07 -21.00
CA GLY A 175 -1.79 0.20 -21.44
C GLY A 175 -2.50 -1.08 -21.89
N GLU A 176 -1.89 -1.90 -22.77
CA GLU A 176 -2.53 -3.13 -23.25
C GLU A 176 -2.50 -4.27 -22.20
N ILE A 177 -1.39 -4.43 -21.48
CA ILE A 177 -1.26 -5.43 -20.42
C ILE A 177 -2.23 -5.08 -19.29
N ASN A 178 -2.34 -3.79 -18.98
CA ASN A 178 -3.23 -3.26 -17.98
C ASN A 178 -4.71 -3.58 -18.26
N ASN A 179 -5.14 -3.40 -19.52
CA ASN A 179 -6.53 -3.70 -19.90
C ASN A 179 -6.89 -5.18 -19.76
N ARG A 180 -5.96 -6.09 -20.07
CA ARG A 180 -6.18 -7.52 -19.90
C ARG A 180 -6.29 -7.92 -18.42
N THR A 181 -5.38 -7.46 -17.60
CA THR A 181 -5.38 -7.77 -16.17
C THR A 181 -6.54 -7.12 -15.42
N TYR A 182 -6.96 -5.92 -15.82
CA TYR A 182 -8.13 -5.26 -15.26
C TYR A 182 -9.39 -6.12 -15.44
N ALA A 183 -9.62 -6.66 -16.64
CA ALA A 183 -10.81 -7.48 -16.92
C ALA A 183 -10.85 -8.76 -16.06
N SER A 184 -9.71 -9.48 -15.97
CA SER A 184 -9.62 -10.69 -15.16
C SER A 184 -9.75 -10.41 -13.65
N ASN A 185 -9.17 -9.33 -13.18
CA ASN A 185 -9.30 -8.91 -11.78
C ASN A 185 -10.73 -8.45 -11.45
N ALA A 186 -11.42 -7.79 -12.40
CA ALA A 186 -12.83 -7.42 -12.24
C ALA A 186 -13.73 -8.66 -12.12
N GLU A 187 -13.50 -9.68 -12.95
CA GLU A 187 -14.22 -10.95 -12.89
C GLU A 187 -13.97 -11.65 -11.54
N TYR A 188 -12.73 -11.73 -11.11
CA TYR A 188 -12.37 -12.29 -9.81
C TYR A 188 -13.03 -11.52 -8.65
N MET A 189 -13.04 -10.19 -8.68
CA MET A 189 -13.71 -9.37 -7.66
C MET A 189 -15.23 -9.60 -7.65
N ASN A 190 -15.87 -9.73 -8.82
CA ASN A 190 -17.30 -10.04 -8.92
C ASN A 190 -17.61 -11.42 -8.32
N HIS A 191 -16.75 -12.42 -8.58
CA HIS A 191 -16.87 -13.72 -7.95
C HIS A 191 -16.78 -13.62 -6.42
N LYS A 192 -15.81 -12.89 -5.88
CA LYS A 192 -15.64 -12.68 -4.44
C LYS A 192 -16.86 -11.99 -3.80
N ARG A 193 -17.46 -11.01 -4.48
CA ARG A 193 -18.67 -10.33 -4.00
C ARG A 193 -19.90 -11.23 -3.98
N SER A 194 -20.03 -12.10 -4.95
CA SER A 194 -21.18 -13.01 -5.11
C SER A 194 -21.12 -14.21 -4.17
N HIS A 195 -19.92 -14.55 -3.68
CA HIS A 195 -19.65 -15.70 -2.82
C HIS A 195 -18.88 -15.27 -1.55
N PRO A 196 -19.47 -14.39 -0.74
CA PRO A 196 -18.82 -13.93 0.49
C PRO A 196 -18.93 -14.99 1.58
N GLY A 197 -18.24 -16.08 1.41
CA GLY A 197 -18.29 -17.21 2.35
C GLY A 197 -16.96 -17.97 2.37
N PRO A 198 -16.87 -19.08 3.13
CA PRO A 198 -15.63 -19.84 3.35
C PRO A 198 -14.90 -20.23 2.07
N GLY A 199 -15.62 -20.47 1.00
CA GLY A 199 -15.07 -20.91 -0.28
C GLY A 199 -14.56 -19.81 -1.19
N GLY A 200 -14.99 -18.55 -1.01
CA GLY A 200 -14.64 -17.40 -1.84
C GLY A 200 -13.58 -16.49 -1.23
N TRP A 201 -13.21 -16.74 0.01
CA TRP A 201 -12.46 -15.77 0.79
C TRP A 201 -11.26 -16.36 1.51
N SER A 202 -10.16 -15.70 1.40
CA SER A 202 -8.92 -16.12 2.02
C SER A 202 -8.93 -16.03 3.56
N LEU A 203 -9.84 -15.27 4.19
CA LEU A 203 -9.82 -15.04 5.64
C LEU A 203 -10.16 -16.30 6.44
N GLU A 204 -11.23 -17.02 6.08
CA GLU A 204 -11.56 -18.27 6.77
C GLU A 204 -10.58 -19.39 6.45
N ARG A 205 -10.07 -19.45 5.20
CA ARG A 205 -8.96 -20.35 4.87
C ARG A 205 -7.70 -20.02 5.69
N ARG A 206 -7.41 -18.76 5.93
CA ARG A 206 -6.27 -18.36 6.78
C ARG A 206 -6.51 -18.75 8.22
N ARG A 207 -7.70 -18.53 8.77
CA ARG A 207 -8.07 -18.96 10.12
C ARG A 207 -8.09 -20.48 10.27
N ALA A 208 -8.61 -21.19 9.25
CA ALA A 208 -8.64 -22.66 9.24
C ALA A 208 -7.24 -23.30 9.06
N ASN A 209 -6.30 -22.57 8.48
CA ASN A 209 -4.92 -23.02 8.25
C ASN A 209 -3.91 -22.27 9.13
N SER A 210 -4.35 -21.47 10.10
CA SER A 210 -3.44 -20.89 11.08
C SER A 210 -2.87 -22.01 11.98
N TRP A 211 -1.65 -21.83 12.41
CA TRP A 211 -0.98 -22.76 13.33
C TRP A 211 -1.31 -22.45 14.81
N ASP A 212 -2.26 -21.52 15.04
CA ASP A 212 -2.72 -21.08 16.36
C ASP A 212 -3.87 -21.96 16.87
#